data_a7cf0348a8f1ce525de1910589e4991d
#
_entry.id   a7cf0348a8f1ce525de1910589e4991d
#
_cell.length_a   1.000
_cell.length_b   1.000
_cell.length_c   1.000
_cell.angle_alpha   90.00
_cell.angle_beta   90.00
_cell.angle_gamma   90.00
#
_symmetry.space_group_name_H-M   'P 1'
#
loop_
_entity.id
_entity.type
_entity.pdbx_description
1 polymer ?
#
loop_
_entity_poly.entity_id
_entity_poly.type
_entity_poly.pdbx_seq_one_letter_code
_entity_poly.pdbx_strand_id
1 'polypeptide(L)'
;MKELKQLMKDVVLHNIGIKVLSLIGALFVWLIIINIDDPYKTKVFQVPVETINESVLQSVNKVFEITSGSIANFKVGGKRSVIDRLDSTDIRATADLSNLSSVNAVNIVPSLRKKVSSDVTLECTQVLKVALEDMATKQVKVTVVTQGEPSEGYSI
;
A
#
# COMPACT_ATOMS: atom_id res chain seq x y z
N MET A 1 0.55 -19.68 -60.62
CA MET A 1 -0.05 -19.59 -59.26
C MET A 1 -0.34 -20.96 -58.63
N LYS A 2 -0.78 -21.98 -59.39
CA LYS A 2 -1.04 -23.33 -58.83
C LYS A 2 0.20 -24.08 -58.41
N GLU A 3 1.28 -23.98 -59.18
CA GLU A 3 2.62 -24.60 -58.93
C GLU A 3 3.23 -24.10 -57.61
N LEU A 4 3.16 -22.78 -57.38
CA LEU A 4 3.68 -22.17 -56.14
C LEU A 4 2.93 -22.63 -54.88
N LYS A 5 1.61 -22.83 -54.98
CA LYS A 5 0.80 -23.36 -53.88
C LYS A 5 1.11 -24.84 -53.60
N GLN A 6 1.41 -25.65 -54.63
CA GLN A 6 1.80 -27.04 -54.42
C GLN A 6 3.17 -27.15 -53.80
N LEU A 7 4.18 -26.40 -54.29
CA LEU A 7 5.50 -26.34 -53.68
C LEU A 7 5.45 -25.88 -52.21
N MET A 8 4.66 -24.87 -51.91
CA MET A 8 4.48 -24.44 -50.50
C MET A 8 3.83 -25.52 -49.65
N LYS A 9 2.84 -26.25 -50.19
CA LYS A 9 2.15 -27.33 -49.47
C LYS A 9 3.11 -28.50 -49.20
N ASP A 10 3.89 -28.89 -50.18
CA ASP A 10 4.86 -29.98 -50.03
C ASP A 10 6.01 -29.61 -49.07
N VAL A 11 6.52 -28.37 -49.11
CA VAL A 11 7.50 -27.88 -48.17
C VAL A 11 6.97 -27.76 -46.74
N VAL A 12 5.70 -27.33 -46.57
CA VAL A 12 5.09 -27.17 -45.24
C VAL A 12 4.69 -28.52 -44.65
N LEU A 13 4.13 -29.44 -45.46
CA LEU A 13 3.66 -30.73 -44.98
C LEU A 13 4.79 -31.79 -44.89
N HIS A 14 5.93 -31.59 -45.58
CA HIS A 14 7.07 -32.49 -45.46
C HIS A 14 7.69 -32.43 -44.06
N ASN A 15 7.80 -33.58 -43.42
CA ASN A 15 8.34 -33.73 -42.04
C ASN A 15 7.62 -32.88 -40.98
N ILE A 16 6.27 -32.82 -41.04
CA ILE A 16 5.45 -32.05 -40.11
C ILE A 16 5.74 -32.40 -38.63
N GLY A 17 6.07 -33.67 -38.34
CA GLY A 17 6.42 -34.12 -37.00
C GLY A 17 7.62 -33.37 -36.41
N ILE A 18 8.69 -33.20 -37.21
CA ILE A 18 9.89 -32.49 -36.76
C ILE A 18 9.60 -31.01 -36.59
N LYS A 19 8.77 -30.41 -37.45
CA LYS A 19 8.37 -29.00 -37.35
C LYS A 19 7.51 -28.74 -36.09
N VAL A 20 6.57 -29.63 -35.80
CA VAL A 20 5.76 -29.55 -34.57
C VAL A 20 6.67 -29.73 -33.35
N LEU A 21 7.59 -30.68 -33.38
CA LEU A 21 8.51 -30.89 -32.27
C LEU A 21 9.41 -29.67 -32.02
N SER A 22 9.92 -29.04 -33.10
CA SER A 22 10.71 -27.81 -32.97
C SER A 22 9.93 -26.63 -32.46
N LEU A 23 8.64 -26.52 -32.86
CA LEU A 23 7.73 -25.49 -32.34
C LEU A 23 7.46 -25.66 -30.83
N ILE A 24 7.22 -26.92 -30.41
CA ILE A 24 7.05 -27.26 -28.99
C ILE A 24 8.34 -26.92 -28.21
N GLY A 25 9.52 -27.31 -28.75
CA GLY A 25 10.80 -27.01 -28.14
C GLY A 25 11.05 -25.50 -28.03
N ALA A 26 10.75 -24.74 -29.06
CA ALA A 26 10.85 -23.27 -29.01
C ALA A 26 9.92 -22.65 -27.98
N LEU A 27 8.68 -23.16 -27.86
CA LEU A 27 7.74 -22.71 -26.84
C LEU A 27 8.22 -23.00 -25.41
N PHE A 28 8.83 -24.19 -25.19
CA PHE A 28 9.43 -24.53 -23.90
C PHE A 28 10.59 -23.61 -23.53
N VAL A 29 11.51 -23.37 -24.46
CA VAL A 29 12.65 -22.47 -24.26
C VAL A 29 12.14 -21.04 -23.97
N TRP A 30 11.15 -20.57 -24.70
CA TRP A 30 10.53 -19.26 -24.49
C TRP A 30 9.90 -19.12 -23.11
N LEU A 31 9.15 -20.14 -22.64
CA LEU A 31 8.57 -20.17 -21.29
C LEU A 31 9.64 -20.18 -20.20
N ILE A 32 10.76 -20.89 -20.41
CA ILE A 32 11.89 -20.91 -19.47
C ILE A 32 12.51 -19.51 -19.38
N ILE A 33 12.79 -18.85 -20.52
CA ILE A 33 13.40 -17.52 -20.53
C ILE A 33 12.50 -16.50 -19.84
N ILE A 34 11.19 -16.49 -20.12
CA ILE A 34 10.24 -15.56 -19.46
C ILE A 34 10.17 -15.79 -17.94
N ASN A 35 10.35 -17.03 -17.47
CA ASN A 35 10.35 -17.32 -16.03
C ASN A 35 11.68 -17.00 -15.33
N ILE A 36 12.80 -17.02 -16.06
CA ILE A 36 14.13 -16.69 -15.51
C ILE A 36 14.29 -15.17 -15.36
N ASP A 37 13.82 -14.41 -16.33
CA ASP A 37 13.81 -12.95 -16.26
C ASP A 37 12.67 -12.50 -15.35
N ASP A 38 13.04 -12.06 -14.14
CA ASP A 38 12.10 -11.45 -13.17
C ASP A 38 11.94 -9.95 -13.51
N PRO A 39 11.02 -9.59 -14.43
CA PRO A 39 10.94 -8.24 -14.95
C PRO A 39 10.53 -7.26 -13.84
N TYR A 40 11.01 -6.02 -13.98
CA TYR A 40 10.61 -4.94 -13.09
C TYR A 40 9.12 -4.60 -13.28
N LYS A 41 8.38 -4.52 -12.18
CA LYS A 41 6.95 -4.23 -12.15
C LYS A 41 6.66 -3.11 -11.18
N THR A 42 5.68 -2.30 -11.52
CA THR A 42 5.15 -1.26 -10.63
C THR A 42 3.70 -1.55 -10.30
N LYS A 43 3.34 -1.40 -9.03
CA LYS A 43 1.96 -1.56 -8.53
C LYS A 43 1.61 -0.40 -7.59
N VAL A 44 0.37 0.05 -7.65
CA VAL A 44 -0.13 1.10 -6.75
C VAL A 44 -0.89 0.44 -5.61
N PHE A 45 -0.56 0.84 -4.37
CA PHE A 45 -1.23 0.39 -3.16
C PHE A 45 -1.88 1.57 -2.47
N GLN A 46 -3.09 1.37 -1.96
CA GLN A 46 -3.78 2.31 -1.11
C GLN A 46 -3.57 1.90 0.35
N VAL A 47 -3.00 2.80 1.13
CA VAL A 47 -2.64 2.54 2.52
C VAL A 47 -3.18 3.66 3.41
N PRO A 48 -3.85 3.32 4.52
CA PRO A 48 -4.26 4.32 5.50
C PRO A 48 -3.04 4.96 6.15
N VAL A 49 -3.10 6.27 6.37
CA VAL A 49 -2.01 7.04 6.96
C VAL A 49 -2.19 7.06 8.48
N GLU A 50 -1.15 6.63 9.19
CA GLU A 50 -1.06 6.69 10.65
C GLU A 50 -0.35 7.98 11.05
N THR A 51 -0.94 8.75 11.98
CA THR A 51 -0.32 9.93 12.57
C THR A 51 0.59 9.54 13.73
N ILE A 52 1.73 10.20 13.83
CA ILE A 52 2.66 10.04 14.96
C ILE A 52 2.99 11.41 15.57
N ASN A 53 3.45 11.40 16.84
CA ASN A 53 3.82 12.59 17.59
C ASN A 53 2.67 13.58 17.83
N GLU A 54 1.44 13.07 18.01
CA GLU A 54 0.25 13.87 18.31
C GLU A 54 0.38 14.68 19.61
N SER A 55 1.17 14.19 20.57
CA SER A 55 1.44 14.86 21.84
C SER A 55 2.07 16.25 21.68
N VAL A 56 2.76 16.51 20.57
CA VAL A 56 3.33 17.81 20.25
C VAL A 56 2.24 18.87 20.11
N LEU A 57 1.12 18.54 19.45
CA LEU A 57 -0.03 19.44 19.30
C LEU A 57 -0.76 19.64 20.61
N GLN A 58 -0.89 18.58 21.41
CA GLN A 58 -1.52 18.66 22.73
C GLN A 58 -0.72 19.57 23.68
N SER A 59 0.62 19.54 23.60
CA SER A 59 1.49 20.41 24.43
C SER A 59 1.31 21.90 24.16
N VAL A 60 0.80 22.26 22.98
CA VAL A 60 0.47 23.65 22.58
C VAL A 60 -1.04 23.91 22.64
N ASN A 61 -1.81 23.09 23.36
CA ASN A 61 -3.26 23.17 23.50
C ASN A 61 -4.03 23.19 22.16
N LYS A 62 -3.54 22.40 21.20
CA LYS A 62 -4.20 22.24 19.89
C LYS A 62 -4.65 20.81 19.67
N VAL A 63 -5.80 20.69 19.03
CA VAL A 63 -6.32 19.43 18.46
C VAL A 63 -6.27 19.52 16.95
N PHE A 64 -6.27 18.39 16.28
CA PHE A 64 -6.25 18.34 14.82
C PHE A 64 -7.37 17.47 14.28
N GLU A 65 -7.83 17.83 13.11
CA GLU A 65 -8.75 17.02 12.30
C GLU A 65 -8.12 16.80 10.92
N ILE A 66 -8.15 15.57 10.42
CA ILE A 66 -7.62 15.24 9.10
C ILE A 66 -8.62 15.71 8.04
N THR A 67 -8.22 16.72 7.27
CA THR A 67 -9.05 17.27 6.19
C THR A 67 -8.85 16.55 4.85
N SER A 68 -7.63 16.05 4.61
CA SER A 68 -7.33 15.25 3.41
C SER A 68 -6.06 14.41 3.60
N GLY A 69 -5.94 13.33 2.82
CA GLY A 69 -4.75 12.47 2.85
C GLY A 69 -4.82 11.34 3.88
N SER A 70 -6.01 11.00 4.40
CA SER A 70 -6.21 9.85 5.30
C SER A 70 -5.85 8.51 4.65
N ILE A 71 -5.95 8.44 3.32
CA ILE A 71 -5.50 7.29 2.51
C ILE A 71 -4.49 7.81 1.49
N ALA A 72 -3.32 7.20 1.45
CA ALA A 72 -2.26 7.54 0.51
C ALA A 72 -2.09 6.46 -0.56
N ASN A 73 -1.80 6.89 -1.78
CA ASN A 73 -1.48 6.02 -2.89
C ASN A 73 0.05 5.93 -3.02
N PHE A 74 0.58 4.74 -2.81
CA PHE A 74 2.00 4.44 -2.96
C PHE A 74 2.27 3.71 -4.26
N LYS A 75 3.14 4.27 -5.06
CA LYS A 75 3.68 3.61 -6.25
C LYS A 75 4.90 2.79 -5.83
N VAL A 76 4.74 1.47 -5.86
CA VAL A 76 5.77 0.52 -5.43
C VAL A 76 6.36 -0.15 -6.65
N GLY A 77 7.66 0.00 -6.86
CA GLY A 77 8.41 -0.60 -7.96
C GLY A 77 9.41 -1.62 -7.46
N GLY A 78 9.59 -2.70 -8.22
CA GLY A 78 10.54 -3.76 -7.89
C GLY A 78 10.41 -4.96 -8.80
N LYS A 79 11.13 -6.02 -8.49
CA LYS A 79 11.02 -7.30 -9.20
C LYS A 79 9.62 -7.86 -9.07
N ARG A 80 9.09 -8.41 -10.17
CA ARG A 80 7.75 -8.97 -10.24
C ARG A 80 7.48 -9.99 -9.12
N SER A 81 8.41 -10.90 -8.87
CA SER A 81 8.30 -11.93 -7.82
C SER A 81 8.14 -11.34 -6.42
N VAL A 82 8.68 -10.15 -6.18
CA VAL A 82 8.57 -9.41 -4.91
C VAL A 82 7.24 -8.65 -4.86
N ILE A 83 6.93 -7.88 -5.91
CA ILE A 83 5.73 -7.03 -5.97
C ILE A 83 4.44 -7.84 -5.91
N ASP A 84 4.40 -9.02 -6.54
CA ASP A 84 3.21 -9.89 -6.55
C ASP A 84 2.94 -10.53 -5.18
N ARG A 85 3.93 -10.58 -4.27
CA ARG A 85 3.79 -11.06 -2.88
C ARG A 85 3.53 -9.95 -1.86
N LEU A 86 3.63 -8.68 -2.28
CA LEU A 86 3.34 -7.54 -1.42
C LEU A 86 1.85 -7.27 -1.35
N ASP A 87 1.37 -7.04 -0.13
CA ASP A 87 0.02 -6.56 0.14
C ASP A 87 0.05 -5.15 0.74
N SER A 88 -1.09 -4.46 0.74
CA SER A 88 -1.25 -3.12 1.35
C SER A 88 -0.90 -3.13 2.85
N THR A 89 -1.12 -4.24 3.55
CA THR A 89 -0.78 -4.44 4.96
C THR A 89 0.73 -4.51 5.25
N ASP A 90 1.54 -4.84 4.24
CA ASP A 90 3.01 -4.86 4.36
C ASP A 90 3.62 -3.46 4.28
N ILE A 91 2.84 -2.46 3.86
CA ILE A 91 3.26 -1.07 3.73
C ILE A 91 2.65 -0.27 4.89
N ARG A 92 3.46 0.55 5.52
CA ARG A 92 3.05 1.50 6.54
C ARG A 92 3.25 2.91 6.03
N ALA A 93 2.22 3.74 6.16
CA ALA A 93 2.26 5.16 5.85
C ALA A 93 2.24 5.95 7.16
N THR A 94 3.25 6.76 7.42
CA THR A 94 3.32 7.58 8.64
C THR A 94 3.39 9.06 8.28
N ALA A 95 2.66 9.87 9.03
CA ALA A 95 2.71 11.32 8.97
C ALA A 95 3.09 11.87 10.36
N ASP A 96 4.24 12.54 10.43
CA ASP A 96 4.78 13.07 11.69
C ASP A 96 4.27 14.50 11.92
N LEU A 97 3.36 14.65 12.87
CA LEU A 97 2.74 15.93 13.20
C LEU A 97 3.72 16.95 13.85
N SER A 98 4.91 16.51 14.26
CA SER A 98 5.96 17.43 14.72
C SER A 98 6.55 18.27 13.57
N ASN A 99 6.39 17.81 12.31
CA ASN A 99 6.93 18.43 11.09
C ASN A 99 5.85 19.13 10.25
N LEU A 100 4.82 19.69 10.90
CA LEU A 100 3.78 20.45 10.22
C LEU A 100 4.36 21.69 9.52
N SER A 101 4.00 21.84 8.25
CA SER A 101 4.32 23.05 7.48
C SER A 101 3.43 24.22 7.88
N SER A 102 3.76 25.42 7.43
CA SER A 102 2.96 26.63 7.64
C SER A 102 1.53 26.56 7.06
N VAL A 103 1.28 25.62 6.16
CA VAL A 103 -0.04 25.35 5.56
C VAL A 103 -0.73 24.12 6.18
N ASN A 104 -0.31 23.72 7.38
CA ASN A 104 -0.83 22.56 8.11
C ASN A 104 -0.81 21.27 7.28
N ALA A 105 0.25 21.07 6.52
CA ALA A 105 0.47 19.87 5.72
C ALA A 105 1.74 19.15 6.19
N VAL A 106 1.70 17.83 6.14
CA VAL A 106 2.80 16.95 6.53
C VAL A 106 3.08 15.96 5.40
N ASN A 107 4.35 15.67 5.15
CA ASN A 107 4.75 14.65 4.20
C ASN A 107 4.44 13.26 4.75
N ILE A 108 3.90 12.42 3.88
CA ILE A 108 3.62 11.02 4.21
C ILE A 108 4.87 10.20 3.89
N VAL A 109 5.42 9.54 4.91
CA VAL A 109 6.63 8.71 4.78
C VAL A 109 6.23 7.24 4.70
N PRO A 110 6.52 6.56 3.57
CA PRO A 110 6.31 5.14 3.46
C PRO A 110 7.40 4.33 4.17
N SER A 111 7.02 3.23 4.76
CA SER A 111 7.94 2.23 5.28
C SER A 111 7.40 0.82 5.03
N LEU A 112 8.29 -0.16 4.88
CA LEU A 112 7.90 -1.56 4.78
C LEU A 112 7.92 -2.19 6.17
N ARG A 113 6.84 -2.85 6.56
CA ARG A 113 6.77 -3.63 7.82
C ARG A 113 7.61 -4.90 7.74
N LYS A 114 7.76 -5.43 6.54
CA LYS A 114 8.49 -6.66 6.28
C LYS A 114 9.86 -6.35 5.67
N LYS A 115 10.88 -7.03 6.11
CA LYS A 115 12.20 -6.94 5.52
C LYS A 115 12.13 -7.57 4.11
N VAL A 116 11.94 -6.74 3.11
CA VAL A 116 11.92 -7.13 1.70
C VAL A 116 13.30 -6.87 1.11
N SER A 117 13.67 -7.66 0.11
CA SER A 117 14.91 -7.49 -0.66
C SER A 117 15.12 -6.03 -1.09
N SER A 118 16.36 -5.58 -1.11
CA SER A 118 16.81 -4.20 -1.27
C SER A 118 16.38 -3.48 -2.56
N ASP A 119 15.67 -4.14 -3.48
CA ASP A 119 15.32 -3.62 -4.80
C ASP A 119 13.88 -3.11 -4.92
N VAL A 120 13.27 -2.67 -3.79
CA VAL A 120 11.92 -2.11 -3.78
C VAL A 120 12.00 -0.60 -3.62
N THR A 121 11.42 0.13 -4.57
CA THR A 121 11.25 1.58 -4.50
C THR A 121 9.82 1.91 -4.06
N LEU A 122 9.70 2.87 -3.14
CA LEU A 122 8.43 3.38 -2.62
C LEU A 122 8.36 4.87 -2.94
N GLU A 123 7.38 5.27 -3.73
CA GLU A 123 7.16 6.67 -4.10
C GLU A 123 5.78 7.10 -3.62
N CYS A 124 5.73 8.24 -2.91
CA CYS A 124 4.51 8.93 -2.55
C CYS A 124 4.73 10.43 -2.70
N THR A 125 3.84 11.09 -3.44
CA THR A 125 3.84 12.55 -3.62
C THR A 125 2.72 13.25 -2.88
N GLN A 126 1.91 12.48 -2.12
CA GLN A 126 0.77 12.99 -1.38
C GLN A 126 1.21 13.51 -0.01
N VAL A 127 0.46 14.49 0.49
CA VAL A 127 0.63 15.07 1.82
C VAL A 127 -0.65 14.88 2.63
N LEU A 128 -0.50 14.71 3.93
CA LEU A 128 -1.59 14.77 4.89
C LEU A 128 -1.85 16.23 5.22
N LYS A 129 -3.10 16.69 5.10
CA LYS A 129 -3.53 18.02 5.54
C LYS A 129 -4.41 17.90 6.76
N VAL A 130 -4.17 18.75 7.73
CA VAL A 130 -4.93 18.80 8.97
C VAL A 130 -5.47 20.22 9.21
N ALA A 131 -6.64 20.30 9.81
CA ALA A 131 -7.13 21.54 10.43
C ALA A 131 -6.69 21.53 11.90
N LEU A 132 -6.22 22.66 12.40
CA LEU A 132 -5.85 22.83 13.81
C LEU A 132 -6.88 23.70 14.51
N GLU A 133 -7.35 23.23 15.66
CA GLU A 133 -8.28 23.96 16.52
C GLU A 133 -7.72 24.09 17.92
N ASP A 134 -8.09 25.14 18.63
CA ASP A 134 -7.70 25.34 20.01
C ASP A 134 -8.52 24.44 20.94
N MET A 135 -7.83 23.75 21.86
CA MET A 135 -8.48 22.87 22.83
C MET A 135 -9.25 23.71 23.87
N ALA A 136 -10.58 23.52 23.93
CA ALA A 136 -11.41 24.08 24.97
C ALA A 136 -11.69 23.04 26.06
N THR A 137 -11.32 23.34 27.31
CA THR A 137 -11.63 22.49 28.47
C THR A 137 -12.77 23.11 29.27
N LYS A 138 -13.82 22.32 29.57
CA LYS A 138 -14.94 22.71 30.42
C LYS A 138 -14.99 21.79 31.64
N GLN A 139 -14.96 22.39 32.84
CA GLN A 139 -15.23 21.64 34.05
C GLN A 139 -16.73 21.43 34.21
N VAL A 140 -17.16 20.19 34.36
CA VAL A 140 -18.54 19.81 34.63
C VAL A 140 -18.60 19.21 36.02
N LYS A 141 -19.50 19.79 36.86
CA LYS A 141 -19.78 19.23 38.19
C LYS A 141 -20.59 17.96 38.01
N VAL A 142 -20.00 16.84 38.37
CA VAL A 142 -20.71 15.56 38.44
C VAL A 142 -21.32 15.42 39.84
N THR A 143 -22.63 15.35 39.91
CA THR A 143 -23.35 15.03 41.17
C THR A 143 -23.77 13.57 41.10
N VAL A 144 -23.23 12.77 41.98
CA VAL A 144 -23.63 11.36 42.09
C VAL A 144 -24.96 11.33 42.85
N VAL A 145 -25.99 10.85 42.19
CA VAL A 145 -27.28 10.57 42.81
C VAL A 145 -27.36 9.08 43.05
N THR A 146 -27.37 8.68 44.31
CA THR A 146 -27.61 7.27 44.71
C THR A 146 -29.11 7.05 44.79
N GLN A 147 -29.62 6.05 44.10
CA GLN A 147 -31.04 5.65 44.13
C GLN A 147 -31.13 4.25 44.76
N GLY A 148 -31.83 4.14 45.87
CA GLY A 148 -32.03 2.90 46.61
C GLY A 148 -31.73 3.08 48.11
N GLU A 149 -32.41 2.35 48.98
CA GLU A 149 -32.10 2.25 50.41
C GLU A 149 -31.03 1.17 50.63
N PRO A 150 -30.00 1.43 51.44
CA PRO A 150 -29.05 0.41 51.81
C PRO A 150 -29.75 -0.69 52.65
N SER A 151 -29.29 -1.92 52.50
CA SER A 151 -29.74 -3.02 53.35
C SER A 151 -29.46 -2.71 54.83
N GLU A 152 -30.30 -3.21 55.75
CA GLU A 152 -30.09 -3.02 57.19
C GLU A 152 -28.64 -3.37 57.60
N GLY A 153 -27.98 -2.41 58.23
CA GLY A 153 -26.59 -2.56 58.69
C GLY A 153 -25.51 -1.94 57.79
N TYR A 154 -25.86 -1.30 56.63
CA TYR A 154 -24.97 -0.60 55.76
C TYR A 154 -25.35 0.87 55.60
N SER A 155 -24.39 1.78 55.68
CA SER A 155 -24.58 3.21 55.40
C SER A 155 -23.87 3.58 54.07
N ILE A 156 -24.47 4.53 53.33
CA ILE A 156 -23.87 5.08 52.08
C ILE A 156 -22.94 6.22 52.43
#